data_695da151486669efe1548eca935f6775
#
_entry.id   695da151486669efe1548eca935f6775
#
_cell.length_a   1.000
_cell.length_b   1.000
_cell.length_c   1.000
_cell.angle_alpha   90.00
_cell.angle_beta   90.00
_cell.angle_gamma   90.00
#
_symmetry.space_group_name_H-M   'P 1'
#
loop_
_entity.id
_entity.type
_entity.pdbx_description
1 polymer ?
#
loop_
_entity_poly.entity_id
_entity_poly.type
_entity_poly.pdbx_seq_one_letter_code
_entity_poly.pdbx_strand_id
1 'polypeptide(L)'
;MTSPASGDDYAPIPRSALGPALNDQGYYVGRVERNLYYVTDGVYQSAFLTTPDGVVVFDAPPSIGHNLRRAVDQITAAEGMPNTVTHLVYSHHHADHGGAAFLFDGDVTRIGHEETRRLLLRDGDPARPVPEVTFADRYTLGRR
;
A
#
# COMPACT_ATOMS: atom_id res chain seq x y z
N MET A 1 38.63 20.97 1.24
CA MET A 1 37.69 19.88 0.83
C MET A 1 37.42 19.01 2.04
N THR A 2 36.19 18.99 2.50
CA THR A 2 35.74 18.02 3.50
C THR A 2 35.50 16.70 2.79
N SER A 3 36.20 15.63 3.20
CA SER A 3 35.87 14.27 2.74
C SER A 3 34.44 13.93 3.11
N PRO A 4 33.68 13.23 2.24
CA PRO A 4 32.38 12.76 2.64
C PRO A 4 32.53 11.85 3.88
N ALA A 5 31.62 12.01 4.84
CA ALA A 5 31.58 11.17 6.02
C ALA A 5 31.59 9.70 5.59
N SER A 6 32.53 8.90 6.11
CA SER A 6 32.52 7.46 5.87
C SER A 6 31.32 6.85 6.61
N GLY A 7 30.78 5.71 6.13
CA GLY A 7 29.68 5.03 6.80
C GLY A 7 29.97 4.64 8.25
N ASP A 8 31.23 4.76 8.69
CA ASP A 8 31.67 4.47 10.04
C ASP A 8 31.46 5.64 11.02
N ASP A 9 31.07 6.82 10.52
CA ASP A 9 30.86 8.02 11.35
C ASP A 9 29.51 8.02 12.10
N TYR A 10 28.66 7.05 11.83
CA TYR A 10 27.33 6.95 12.43
C TYR A 10 27.21 5.69 13.31
N ALA A 11 26.46 5.81 14.38
CA ALA A 11 26.13 4.67 15.23
C ALA A 11 25.37 3.59 14.41
N PRO A 12 25.62 2.30 14.68
CA PRO A 12 24.87 1.22 14.02
C PRO A 12 23.37 1.35 14.28
N ILE A 13 22.55 0.98 13.29
CA ILE A 13 21.10 0.94 13.47
C ILE A 13 20.77 -0.15 14.49
N PRO A 14 20.01 0.17 15.58
CA PRO A 14 19.62 -0.83 16.55
C PRO A 14 18.78 -1.94 15.90
N ARG A 15 18.94 -3.17 16.38
CA ARG A 15 18.14 -4.31 15.88
C ARG A 15 16.63 -4.07 15.95
N SER A 16 16.18 -3.38 16.99
CA SER A 16 14.76 -3.03 17.17
C SER A 16 14.22 -2.08 16.10
N ALA A 17 15.10 -1.36 15.40
CA ALA A 17 14.73 -0.44 14.32
C ALA A 17 14.83 -1.09 12.93
N LEU A 18 15.35 -2.31 12.85
CA LEU A 18 15.40 -3.06 11.59
C LEU A 18 14.02 -3.70 11.34
N GLY A 19 13.54 -3.57 10.11
CA GLY A 19 12.34 -4.25 9.67
C GLY A 19 12.57 -5.74 9.45
N PRO A 20 11.53 -6.48 9.06
CA PRO A 20 11.67 -7.90 8.73
C PRO A 20 12.58 -8.11 7.54
N ALA A 21 13.20 -9.29 7.46
CA ALA A 21 14.00 -9.67 6.30
C ALA A 21 13.12 -9.75 5.05
N LEU A 22 13.59 -9.17 3.94
CA LEU A 22 12.89 -9.21 2.67
C LEU A 22 13.17 -10.54 1.94
N ASN A 23 12.22 -10.99 1.13
CA ASN A 23 12.41 -12.15 0.26
C ASN A 23 13.28 -11.79 -0.96
N ASP A 24 13.54 -12.77 -1.84
CA ASP A 24 14.38 -12.58 -3.02
C ASP A 24 13.81 -11.54 -4.00
N GLN A 25 12.53 -11.25 -3.94
CA GLN A 25 11.86 -10.25 -4.78
C GLN A 25 11.86 -8.85 -4.16
N GLY A 26 12.36 -8.70 -2.94
CA GLY A 26 12.53 -7.41 -2.28
C GLY A 26 11.33 -6.95 -1.46
N TYR A 27 10.48 -7.87 -0.98
CA TYR A 27 9.36 -7.51 -0.11
C TYR A 27 9.17 -8.52 1.03
N TYR A 28 8.42 -8.10 2.02
CA TYR A 28 7.92 -8.95 3.10
C TYR A 28 6.41 -8.74 3.21
N VAL A 29 5.66 -9.82 3.39
CA VAL A 29 4.24 -9.78 3.71
C VAL A 29 4.02 -10.52 5.02
N GLY A 30 3.30 -9.88 5.95
CA GLY A 30 3.02 -10.44 7.28
C GLY A 30 1.60 -10.17 7.71
N ARG A 31 1.05 -11.10 8.51
CA ARG A 31 -0.28 -10.94 9.11
C ARG A 31 -0.22 -9.93 10.23
N VAL A 32 -1.14 -8.96 10.21
CA VAL A 32 -1.37 -8.03 11.32
C VAL A 32 -2.34 -8.66 12.32
N GLU A 33 -3.54 -8.99 11.84
CA GLU A 33 -4.59 -9.65 12.62
C GLU A 33 -5.63 -10.23 11.66
N ARG A 34 -6.09 -11.44 11.91
CA ARG A 34 -7.13 -12.10 11.09
C ARG A 34 -6.77 -12.08 9.60
N ASN A 35 -7.56 -11.40 8.78
CA ASN A 35 -7.38 -11.30 7.33
C ASN A 35 -6.69 -10.00 6.90
N LEU A 36 -6.12 -9.26 7.85
CA LEU A 36 -5.38 -8.04 7.58
C LEU A 36 -3.89 -8.34 7.52
N TYR A 37 -3.26 -7.94 6.42
CA TYR A 37 -1.84 -8.14 6.14
C TYR A 37 -1.18 -6.81 5.84
N TYR A 38 0.13 -6.73 6.08
CA TYR A 38 0.94 -5.60 5.60
C TYR A 38 2.04 -6.09 4.68
N VAL A 39 2.46 -5.21 3.79
CA VAL A 39 3.54 -5.44 2.83
C VAL A 39 4.54 -4.33 2.96
N THR A 40 5.82 -4.66 2.97
CA THR A 40 6.88 -3.64 3.04
C THR A 40 8.04 -3.99 2.12
N ASP A 41 8.71 -2.97 1.62
CA ASP A 41 10.00 -3.08 0.92
C ASP A 41 11.17 -2.68 1.83
N GLY A 42 10.91 -2.51 3.13
CA GLY A 42 11.89 -2.08 4.11
C GLY A 42 11.89 -0.57 4.36
N VAL A 43 11.27 0.22 3.49
CA VAL A 43 11.15 1.69 3.60
C VAL A 43 9.69 2.11 3.62
N TYR A 44 8.94 1.67 2.63
CA TYR A 44 7.50 1.94 2.50
C TYR A 44 6.69 0.71 2.91
N GLN A 45 5.42 0.95 3.18
CA GLN A 45 4.50 -0.13 3.52
C GLN A 45 3.11 0.14 2.97
N SER A 46 2.37 -0.94 2.77
CA SER A 46 0.97 -0.96 2.39
C SER A 46 0.28 -2.03 3.20
N ALA A 47 -1.02 -2.06 3.18
CA ALA A 47 -1.80 -3.10 3.82
C ALA A 47 -2.92 -3.59 2.88
N PHE A 48 -3.40 -4.80 3.13
CA PHE A 48 -4.57 -5.32 2.43
C PHE A 48 -5.38 -6.24 3.32
N LEU A 49 -6.67 -6.27 3.05
CA LEU A 49 -7.64 -7.11 3.74
C LEU A 49 -8.19 -8.13 2.75
N THR A 50 -8.11 -9.42 3.06
CA THR A 50 -8.74 -10.47 2.25
C THR A 50 -10.17 -10.71 2.71
N THR A 51 -11.09 -10.87 1.77
CA THR A 51 -12.49 -11.18 2.06
C THR A 51 -13.02 -12.19 1.04
N PRO A 52 -14.15 -12.86 1.31
CA PRO A 52 -14.79 -13.73 0.31
C PRO A 52 -15.25 -13.00 -0.96
N ASP A 53 -15.40 -11.67 -0.91
CA ASP A 53 -15.83 -10.86 -2.05
C ASP A 53 -14.64 -10.28 -2.84
N GLY A 54 -13.43 -10.36 -2.32
CA GLY A 54 -12.22 -9.80 -2.91
C GLY A 54 -11.34 -9.11 -1.89
N VAL A 55 -10.39 -8.33 -2.39
CA VAL A 55 -9.33 -7.72 -1.58
C VAL A 55 -9.53 -6.21 -1.52
N VAL A 56 -9.37 -5.65 -0.32
CA VAL A 56 -9.29 -4.20 -0.10
C VAL A 56 -7.83 -3.83 0.14
N VAL A 57 -7.29 -2.93 -0.67
CA VAL A 57 -5.90 -2.46 -0.59
C VAL A 57 -5.87 -1.07 0.02
N PHE A 58 -4.92 -0.83 0.93
CA PHE A 58 -4.71 0.47 1.60
C PHE A 58 -3.38 1.04 1.14
N ASP A 59 -3.41 2.06 0.29
CA ASP A 59 -2.28 2.66 -0.39
C ASP A 59 -1.58 1.72 -1.37
N ALA A 60 -0.84 2.30 -2.28
CA ALA A 60 -0.04 1.58 -3.26
C ALA A 60 1.25 2.37 -3.55
N PRO A 61 2.27 2.24 -2.68
CA PRO A 61 3.54 2.92 -2.89
C PRO A 61 4.23 2.44 -4.16
N PRO A 62 4.72 3.35 -5.02
CA PRO A 62 5.40 2.97 -6.25
C PRO A 62 6.68 2.15 -6.02
N SER A 63 7.37 2.34 -4.89
CA SER A 63 8.55 1.54 -4.56
C SER A 63 8.22 0.06 -4.33
N ILE A 64 7.04 -0.25 -3.80
CA ILE A 64 6.54 -1.63 -3.69
C ILE A 64 6.03 -2.09 -5.06
N GLY A 65 5.27 -1.24 -5.76
CA GLY A 65 4.84 -1.47 -7.12
C GLY A 65 4.14 -2.82 -7.31
N HIS A 66 4.59 -3.59 -8.29
CA HIS A 66 4.04 -4.91 -8.61
C HIS A 66 4.19 -5.95 -7.48
N ASN A 67 5.08 -5.74 -6.53
CA ASN A 67 5.23 -6.62 -5.38
C ASN A 67 3.98 -6.62 -4.48
N LEU A 68 3.21 -5.54 -4.49
CA LEU A 68 1.93 -5.50 -3.80
C LEU A 68 0.96 -6.53 -4.39
N ARG A 69 0.88 -6.64 -5.71
CA ARG A 69 0.08 -7.66 -6.40
C ARG A 69 0.59 -9.06 -6.07
N ARG A 70 1.91 -9.27 -6.08
CA ARG A 70 2.51 -10.56 -5.73
C ARG A 70 2.17 -10.99 -4.31
N ALA A 71 2.23 -10.06 -3.35
CA ALA A 71 1.88 -10.34 -1.95
C ALA A 71 0.40 -10.71 -1.82
N VAL A 72 -0.49 -9.98 -2.47
CA VAL A 72 -1.93 -10.29 -2.49
C VAL A 72 -2.16 -11.70 -3.06
N ASP A 73 -1.56 -12.02 -4.20
CA ASP A 73 -1.72 -13.33 -4.84
C ASP A 73 -1.19 -14.46 -3.95
N GLN A 74 -0.05 -14.27 -3.30
CA GLN A 74 0.54 -15.24 -2.39
C GLN A 74 -0.40 -15.58 -1.22
N ILE A 75 -0.95 -14.55 -0.58
CA ILE A 75 -1.80 -14.74 0.60
C ILE A 75 -3.17 -15.28 0.22
N THR A 76 -3.80 -14.75 -0.82
CA THR A 76 -5.13 -15.22 -1.24
C THR A 76 -5.08 -16.66 -1.72
N ALA A 77 -4.03 -17.07 -2.41
CA ALA A 77 -3.84 -18.47 -2.81
C ALA A 77 -3.73 -19.39 -1.59
N ALA A 78 -2.95 -18.99 -0.59
CA ALA A 78 -2.78 -19.78 0.65
C ALA A 78 -4.07 -19.89 1.46
N GLU A 79 -4.91 -18.84 1.43
CA GLU A 79 -6.18 -18.82 2.17
C GLU A 79 -7.37 -19.37 1.39
N GLY A 80 -7.23 -19.62 0.09
CA GLY A 80 -8.36 -19.99 -0.77
C GLY A 80 -9.36 -18.86 -0.97
N MET A 81 -8.90 -17.62 -0.94
CA MET A 81 -9.70 -16.41 -1.13
C MET A 81 -9.53 -15.84 -2.53
N PRO A 82 -10.52 -15.07 -3.03
CA PRO A 82 -10.37 -14.39 -4.31
C PRO A 82 -9.27 -13.33 -4.25
N ASN A 83 -8.48 -13.22 -5.31
CA ASN A 83 -7.39 -12.26 -5.41
C ASN A 83 -7.78 -10.96 -6.13
N THR A 84 -9.03 -10.84 -6.55
CA THR A 84 -9.54 -9.63 -7.20
C THR A 84 -9.53 -8.47 -6.22
N VAL A 85 -8.86 -7.38 -6.56
CA VAL A 85 -8.92 -6.16 -5.78
C VAL A 85 -10.22 -5.43 -6.12
N THR A 86 -11.07 -5.24 -5.12
CA THR A 86 -12.38 -4.58 -5.27
C THR A 86 -12.35 -3.14 -4.85
N HIS A 87 -11.49 -2.80 -3.88
CA HIS A 87 -11.39 -1.46 -3.31
C HIS A 87 -9.94 -1.08 -3.08
N LEU A 88 -9.63 0.19 -3.32
CA LEU A 88 -8.36 0.80 -2.96
C LEU A 88 -8.66 2.04 -2.13
N VAL A 89 -8.08 2.10 -0.94
CA VAL A 89 -8.26 3.21 -0.01
C VAL A 89 -6.98 4.02 0.05
N TYR A 90 -7.08 5.32 -0.22
CA TYR A 90 -5.98 6.24 -0.03
C TYR A 90 -5.89 6.70 1.41
N SER A 91 -4.72 6.65 2.03
CA SER A 91 -4.46 7.29 3.31
C SER A 91 -4.31 8.80 3.15
N HIS A 92 -3.66 9.24 2.08
CA HIS A 92 -3.44 10.65 1.73
C HIS A 92 -3.00 10.75 0.25
N HIS A 93 -2.73 11.96 -0.23
CA HIS A 93 -2.52 12.21 -1.67
C HIS A 93 -1.09 12.03 -2.15
N HIS A 94 -0.10 11.89 -1.29
CA HIS A 94 1.31 11.89 -1.68
C HIS A 94 1.65 10.78 -2.68
N ALA A 95 2.48 11.11 -3.67
CA ALA A 95 2.81 10.20 -4.76
C ALA A 95 3.63 8.99 -4.31
N ASP A 96 4.47 9.15 -3.30
CA ASP A 96 5.29 8.06 -2.74
C ASP A 96 4.47 7.02 -1.97
N HIS A 97 3.21 7.33 -1.64
CA HIS A 97 2.27 6.40 -0.98
C HIS A 97 1.14 5.91 -1.88
N GLY A 98 0.75 6.68 -2.89
CA GLY A 98 -0.34 6.34 -3.80
C GLY A 98 0.06 6.16 -5.26
N GLY A 99 1.31 6.38 -5.61
CA GLY A 99 1.76 6.46 -7.01
C GLY A 99 1.72 5.16 -7.81
N ALA A 100 1.42 4.02 -7.19
CA ALA A 100 1.17 2.76 -7.89
C ALA A 100 -0.31 2.37 -7.90
N ALA A 101 -1.22 3.26 -7.52
CA ALA A 101 -2.66 2.98 -7.52
C ALA A 101 -3.18 2.63 -8.92
N PHE A 102 -2.58 3.16 -9.98
CA PHE A 102 -2.94 2.85 -11.37
C PHE A 102 -2.76 1.38 -11.75
N LEU A 103 -1.97 0.61 -11.00
CA LEU A 103 -1.78 -0.83 -11.23
C LEU A 103 -3.05 -1.64 -10.91
N PHE A 104 -3.96 -1.07 -10.11
CA PHE A 104 -5.24 -1.66 -9.76
C PHE A 104 -6.34 -0.92 -10.52
N ASP A 105 -6.57 -1.33 -11.74
CA ASP A 105 -7.60 -0.76 -12.63
C ASP A 105 -8.80 -1.70 -12.80
N GLY A 106 -9.72 -1.33 -13.69
CA GLY A 106 -10.96 -2.07 -13.93
C GLY A 106 -12.05 -1.68 -12.92
N ASP A 107 -12.72 -2.69 -12.35
CA ASP A 107 -13.87 -2.47 -11.45
C ASP A 107 -13.47 -2.13 -10.00
N VAL A 108 -12.31 -1.53 -9.80
CA VAL A 108 -11.85 -1.11 -8.48
C VAL A 108 -12.54 0.20 -8.07
N THR A 109 -13.17 0.18 -6.91
CA THR A 109 -13.71 1.40 -6.29
C THR A 109 -12.64 2.05 -5.42
N ARG A 110 -12.35 3.32 -5.66
CA ARG A 110 -11.35 4.06 -4.90
C ARG A 110 -12.02 4.93 -3.85
N ILE A 111 -11.51 4.87 -2.65
CA ILE A 111 -12.06 5.56 -1.48
C ILE A 111 -10.99 6.48 -0.91
N GLY A 112 -11.35 7.70 -0.59
CA GLY A 112 -10.46 8.66 0.06
C GLY A 112 -11.21 9.79 0.72
N HIS A 113 -10.51 10.51 1.59
CA HIS A 113 -11.06 11.73 2.18
C HIS A 113 -11.33 12.78 1.09
N GLU A 114 -12.33 13.63 1.28
CA GLU A 114 -12.68 14.67 0.31
C GLU A 114 -11.50 15.63 0.01
N GLU A 115 -10.64 15.89 1.00
CA GLU A 115 -9.40 16.68 0.80
C GLU A 115 -8.38 15.93 -0.04
N THR A 116 -8.25 14.61 0.12
CA THR A 116 -7.41 13.77 -0.73
C THR A 116 -7.87 13.88 -2.19
N ARG A 117 -9.18 13.79 -2.42
CA ARG A 117 -9.76 13.96 -3.77
C ARG A 117 -9.43 15.34 -4.35
N ARG A 118 -9.61 16.40 -3.57
CA ARG A 118 -9.32 17.77 -4.00
C ARG A 118 -7.87 17.91 -4.44
N LEU A 119 -6.93 17.37 -3.66
CA LEU A 119 -5.50 17.45 -3.95
C LEU A 119 -5.09 16.58 -5.16
N LEU A 120 -5.68 15.41 -5.31
CA LEU A 120 -5.45 14.55 -6.48
C LEU A 120 -5.98 15.19 -7.77
N LEU A 121 -7.13 15.86 -7.70
CA LEU A 121 -7.65 16.64 -8.84
C LEU A 121 -6.72 17.79 -9.20
N ARG A 122 -6.18 18.50 -8.22
CA ARG A 122 -5.20 19.57 -8.43
C ARG A 122 -3.95 19.04 -9.13
N ASP A 123 -3.41 17.90 -8.67
CA ASP A 123 -2.16 17.35 -9.17
C ASP A 123 -2.33 16.72 -10.57
N GLY A 124 -3.49 16.18 -10.90
CA GLY A 124 -3.78 15.62 -12.21
C GLY A 124 -2.89 14.46 -12.61
N ASP A 125 -2.35 13.72 -11.64
CA ASP A 125 -1.43 12.61 -11.89
C ASP A 125 -2.21 11.33 -12.25
N PRO A 126 -2.06 10.81 -13.49
CA PRO A 126 -2.78 9.59 -13.89
C PRO A 126 -2.35 8.34 -13.11
N ALA A 127 -1.19 8.33 -12.48
CA ALA A 127 -0.74 7.23 -11.63
C ALA A 127 -1.51 7.17 -10.30
N ARG A 128 -2.18 8.25 -9.92
CA ARG A 128 -3.02 8.35 -8.73
C ARG A 128 -4.46 8.69 -9.14
N PRO A 129 -5.25 7.73 -9.64
CA PRO A 129 -6.63 7.98 -10.02
C PRO A 129 -7.46 8.57 -8.86
N VAL A 130 -8.34 9.50 -9.20
CA VAL A 130 -9.17 10.22 -8.22
C VAL A 130 -10.19 9.25 -7.60
N PRO A 131 -10.39 9.26 -6.26
CA PRO A 131 -11.38 8.39 -5.63
C PRO A 131 -12.81 8.77 -6.04
N GLU A 132 -13.63 7.76 -6.35
CA GLU A 132 -15.05 7.91 -6.67
C GLU A 132 -15.87 8.09 -5.41
N VAL A 133 -15.45 7.47 -4.31
CA VAL A 133 -16.12 7.54 -3.01
C VAL A 133 -15.29 8.40 -2.06
N THR A 134 -15.94 9.39 -1.45
CA THR A 134 -15.27 10.30 -0.52
C THR A 134 -16.05 10.40 0.78
N PHE A 135 -15.37 10.85 1.82
CA PHE A 135 -15.94 11.08 3.14
C PHE A 135 -15.22 12.26 3.82
N ALA A 136 -15.86 12.87 4.79
CA ALA A 136 -15.30 13.98 5.56
C ALA A 136 -14.84 13.55 6.96
N ASP A 137 -15.58 12.67 7.61
CA ASP A 137 -15.34 12.25 8.99
C ASP A 137 -14.98 10.76 9.07
N ARG A 138 -15.86 9.92 8.52
CA ARG A 138 -15.67 8.47 8.52
C ARG A 138 -16.36 7.83 7.33
N TYR A 139 -15.94 6.63 7.04
CA TYR A 139 -16.58 5.76 6.04
C TYR A 139 -16.55 4.31 6.53
N THR A 140 -17.65 3.63 6.44
CA THR A 140 -17.76 2.22 6.76
C THR A 140 -17.97 1.42 5.49
N LEU A 141 -17.01 0.54 5.17
CA LEU A 141 -17.13 -0.38 4.05
C LEU A 141 -17.87 -1.63 4.51
N GLY A 142 -19.12 -1.75 4.08
CA GLY A 142 -19.95 -2.91 4.41
C GLY A 142 -19.67 -4.11 3.52
N ARG A 143 -19.94 -5.31 4.03
CA ARG A 143 -20.02 -6.54 3.21
C ARG A 143 -21.27 -6.46 2.31
N ARG A 144 -21.08 -6.90 1.09
CA ARG A 144 -22.21 -7.20 0.20
C ARG A 144 -22.73 -8.60 0.48
#